data_c54c26ef37c9de712d4ccb1447505e72
#
_entry.id   c54c26ef37c9de712d4ccb1447505e72
#
_cell.length_a   1.000
_cell.length_b   1.000
_cell.length_c   1.000
_cell.angle_alpha   90.00
_cell.angle_beta   90.00
_cell.angle_gamma   90.00
#
_symmetry.space_group_name_H-M   'P 1'
#
loop_
_entity.id
_entity.type
_entity.pdbx_description
1 polymer ?
#
loop_
_entity_poly.entity_id
_entity_poly.type
_entity_poly.pdbx_seq_one_letter_code
_entity_poly.pdbx_strand_id
1 'polypeptide(L)'
;MARTELSRDDAVLPLTRVVSAALVPFLVVGFVVVYVFPNHTDRLFAWTIHPPMTPMMLGSAYLGGAYFFLRAFRAREWHILKVGFVSVGLFAALMGVATVIHWDKFNHDHVAFWLWAFLYFAAPFLVAVLYLTNRRTERPATPDELLVPPTARSVIGALGVIAVAFGAFLFLFPERAIDTWPWALTPLTARVLGAILVLGLAGLGMFADPRWSTARLMLQVQIMMMGLILVGAVRAHDDLDASRPITWLFVGGFSATFIAAIAFTLTMDARARG
;
A
#
# COMPACT_ATOMS: atom_id res chain seq x y z
N MET A 1 15.63 42.79 10.44
CA MET A 1 16.28 41.62 9.86
C MET A 1 15.21 40.72 9.27
N ALA A 2 14.91 40.87 7.98
CA ALA A 2 14.00 39.99 7.26
C ALA A 2 14.71 38.64 7.09
N ARG A 3 14.22 37.59 7.76
CA ARG A 3 14.63 36.21 7.42
C ARG A 3 14.19 36.00 5.98
N THR A 4 15.14 35.85 5.10
CA THR A 4 14.91 35.33 3.74
C THR A 4 14.27 33.96 3.93
N GLU A 5 12.96 33.87 3.84
CA GLU A 5 12.28 32.58 3.68
C GLU A 5 12.80 32.03 2.36
N LEU A 6 13.74 31.11 2.45
CA LEU A 6 14.16 30.30 1.32
C LEU A 6 12.90 29.68 0.77
N SER A 7 12.46 30.13 -0.39
CA SER A 7 11.34 29.57 -1.13
C SER A 7 11.62 28.07 -1.28
N ARG A 8 10.88 27.24 -0.54
CA ARG A 8 10.96 25.80 -0.66
C ARG A 8 10.44 25.40 -2.03
N ASP A 9 11.26 24.76 -2.82
CA ASP A 9 10.98 24.46 -4.23
C ASP A 9 10.14 23.19 -4.42
N ASP A 10 9.81 22.50 -3.32
CA ASP A 10 9.07 21.22 -3.30
C ASP A 10 9.73 20.10 -4.14
N ALA A 11 11.00 20.23 -4.43
CA ALA A 11 11.69 19.31 -5.32
C ALA A 11 11.90 17.92 -4.68
N VAL A 12 11.69 16.88 -5.47
CA VAL A 12 12.04 15.51 -5.09
C VAL A 12 13.55 15.34 -5.24
N LEU A 13 14.22 14.99 -4.14
CA LEU A 13 15.66 14.84 -4.09
C LEU A 13 16.17 13.70 -4.98
N PRO A 14 17.36 13.83 -5.58
CA PRO A 14 17.95 12.80 -6.46
C PRO A 14 18.04 11.42 -5.81
N LEU A 15 18.41 11.34 -4.52
CA LEU A 15 18.46 10.08 -3.78
C LEU A 15 17.10 9.38 -3.77
N THR A 16 16.02 10.12 -3.52
CA THR A 16 14.65 9.57 -3.53
C THR A 16 14.30 8.98 -4.89
N ARG A 17 14.68 9.65 -5.97
CA ARG A 17 14.45 9.15 -7.34
C ARG A 17 15.23 7.88 -7.61
N VAL A 18 16.53 7.84 -7.28
CA VAL A 18 17.38 6.66 -7.50
C VAL A 18 16.86 5.46 -6.73
N VAL A 19 16.56 5.63 -5.43
CA VAL A 19 16.01 4.55 -4.60
C VAL A 19 14.66 4.09 -5.13
N SER A 20 13.78 5.02 -5.52
CA SER A 20 12.48 4.68 -6.11
C SER A 20 12.64 3.86 -7.38
N ALA A 21 13.54 4.27 -8.29
CA ALA A 21 13.82 3.50 -9.50
C ALA A 21 14.37 2.11 -9.21
N ALA A 22 15.26 1.97 -8.22
CA ALA A 22 15.83 0.70 -7.83
C ALA A 22 14.81 -0.27 -7.22
N LEU A 23 13.78 0.22 -6.51
CA LEU A 23 12.74 -0.61 -5.90
C LEU A 23 11.74 -1.19 -6.93
N VAL A 24 11.50 -0.50 -8.05
CA VAL A 24 10.50 -0.93 -9.04
C VAL A 24 10.73 -2.36 -9.54
N PRO A 25 11.93 -2.77 -10.02
CA PRO A 25 12.13 -4.12 -10.55
C PRO A 25 11.90 -5.20 -9.47
N PHE A 26 12.29 -4.97 -8.22
CA PHE A 26 12.04 -5.93 -7.13
C PHE A 26 10.54 -6.13 -6.88
N LEU A 27 9.78 -5.05 -6.87
CA LEU A 27 8.33 -5.11 -6.67
C LEU A 27 7.61 -5.75 -7.86
N VAL A 28 8.07 -5.49 -9.10
CA VAL A 28 7.52 -6.13 -10.30
C VAL A 28 7.82 -7.64 -10.30
N VAL A 29 9.04 -8.06 -9.97
CA VAL A 29 9.39 -9.48 -9.86
C VAL A 29 8.57 -10.13 -8.73
N GLY A 30 8.47 -9.48 -7.56
CA GLY A 30 7.63 -9.95 -6.47
C GLY A 30 6.16 -10.12 -6.89
N PHE A 31 5.60 -9.12 -7.60
CA PHE A 31 4.25 -9.22 -8.17
C PHE A 31 4.11 -10.45 -9.09
N VAL A 32 5.02 -10.64 -10.03
CA VAL A 32 4.97 -11.77 -10.96
C VAL A 32 5.00 -13.09 -10.20
N VAL A 33 5.90 -13.24 -9.24
CA VAL A 33 6.03 -14.46 -8.46
C VAL A 33 4.76 -14.80 -7.68
N VAL A 34 4.22 -13.83 -6.91
CA VAL A 34 3.13 -14.14 -5.98
C VAL A 34 1.73 -13.94 -6.58
N TYR A 35 1.58 -13.12 -7.65
CA TYR A 35 0.28 -12.87 -8.26
C TYR A 35 0.03 -13.71 -9.51
N VAL A 36 1.05 -13.83 -10.39
CA VAL A 36 0.90 -14.59 -11.63
C VAL A 36 1.05 -16.08 -11.37
N PHE A 37 2.00 -16.45 -10.48
CA PHE A 37 2.31 -17.83 -10.12
C PHE A 37 1.98 -18.18 -8.65
N PRO A 38 0.75 -17.92 -8.16
CA PRO A 38 0.41 -18.03 -6.73
C PRO A 38 0.57 -19.44 -6.16
N ASN A 39 0.46 -20.46 -6.99
CA ASN A 39 0.60 -21.88 -6.62
C ASN A 39 2.05 -22.37 -6.55
N HIS A 40 3.05 -21.51 -6.86
CA HIS A 40 4.47 -21.90 -6.93
C HIS A 40 5.31 -21.13 -5.90
N THR A 41 4.70 -20.58 -4.85
CA THR A 41 5.41 -19.82 -3.82
C THR A 41 6.40 -20.67 -3.02
N ASP A 42 6.17 -21.98 -2.93
CA ASP A 42 7.08 -22.96 -2.34
C ASP A 42 8.46 -22.98 -3.00
N ARG A 43 8.53 -22.73 -4.31
CA ARG A 43 9.75 -22.77 -5.13
C ARG A 43 10.29 -21.39 -5.49
N LEU A 44 9.44 -20.37 -5.52
CA LEU A 44 9.79 -19.08 -6.10
C LEU A 44 9.87 -17.95 -5.08
N PHE A 45 9.39 -18.18 -3.84
CA PHE A 45 9.24 -17.11 -2.85
C PHE A 45 9.93 -17.44 -1.51
N ALA A 46 9.90 -16.48 -0.61
CA ALA A 46 10.56 -16.55 0.69
C ALA A 46 9.94 -17.58 1.64
N TRP A 47 8.68 -17.93 1.45
CA TRP A 47 7.97 -19.03 2.16
C TRP A 47 6.79 -19.52 1.32
N THR A 48 6.27 -20.68 1.66
CA THR A 48 5.07 -21.25 1.02
C THR A 48 3.82 -20.53 1.49
N ILE A 49 3.02 -20.01 0.56
CA ILE A 49 1.78 -19.28 0.83
C ILE A 49 0.59 -20.00 0.24
N HIS A 50 -0.34 -20.42 1.08
CA HIS A 50 -1.62 -21.01 0.72
C HIS A 50 -2.76 -20.36 1.53
N PRO A 51 -3.98 -20.30 0.98
CA PRO A 51 -4.37 -20.60 -0.41
C PRO A 51 -3.98 -19.46 -1.37
N PRO A 52 -4.16 -19.65 -2.70
CA PRO A 52 -3.79 -18.72 -3.77
C PRO A 52 -4.27 -17.28 -3.60
N MET A 53 -5.41 -17.05 -2.97
CA MET A 53 -5.93 -15.69 -2.71
C MET A 53 -4.95 -14.84 -1.88
N THR A 54 -4.26 -15.45 -0.90
CA THR A 54 -3.29 -14.74 -0.03
C THR A 54 -2.10 -14.17 -0.80
N PRO A 55 -1.33 -14.96 -1.59
CA PRO A 55 -0.21 -14.40 -2.35
C PRO A 55 -0.68 -13.42 -3.42
N MET A 56 -1.87 -13.57 -4.02
CA MET A 56 -2.41 -12.59 -4.97
C MET A 56 -2.74 -11.27 -4.28
N MET A 57 -3.24 -11.28 -3.06
CA MET A 57 -3.44 -10.05 -2.29
C MET A 57 -2.11 -9.35 -1.98
N LEU A 58 -1.06 -10.10 -1.62
CA LEU A 58 0.29 -9.55 -1.46
C LEU A 58 0.84 -8.99 -2.77
N GLY A 59 0.63 -9.69 -3.88
CA GLY A 59 1.03 -9.23 -5.21
C GLY A 59 0.35 -7.92 -5.62
N SER A 60 -0.93 -7.71 -5.25
CA SER A 60 -1.61 -6.45 -5.50
C SER A 60 -0.88 -5.27 -4.83
N ALA A 61 -0.40 -5.45 -3.59
CA ALA A 61 0.40 -4.45 -2.89
C ALA A 61 1.76 -4.23 -3.57
N TYR A 62 2.39 -5.26 -4.11
CA TYR A 62 3.64 -5.13 -4.86
C TYR A 62 3.48 -4.31 -6.13
N LEU A 63 2.45 -4.58 -6.96
CA LEU A 63 2.24 -3.80 -8.17
C LEU A 63 1.80 -2.37 -7.84
N GLY A 64 0.96 -2.18 -6.82
CA GLY A 64 0.62 -0.86 -6.29
C GLY A 64 1.85 -0.07 -5.83
N GLY A 65 2.75 -0.73 -5.10
CA GLY A 65 4.04 -0.18 -4.69
C GLY A 65 4.95 0.13 -5.88
N ALA A 66 5.04 -0.77 -6.87
CA ALA A 66 5.83 -0.54 -8.09
C ALA A 66 5.32 0.70 -8.85
N TYR A 67 4.00 0.84 -8.98
CA TYR A 67 3.41 2.03 -9.58
C TYR A 67 3.72 3.29 -8.76
N PHE A 68 3.57 3.26 -7.44
CA PHE A 68 3.90 4.37 -6.56
C PHE A 68 5.37 4.80 -6.72
N PHE A 69 6.32 3.88 -6.67
CA PHE A 69 7.74 4.19 -6.80
C PHE A 69 8.13 4.62 -8.22
N LEU A 70 7.47 4.09 -9.26
CA LEU A 70 7.64 4.59 -10.63
C LEU A 70 7.19 6.05 -10.75
N ARG A 71 6.07 6.41 -10.10
CA ARG A 71 5.59 7.80 -10.04
C ARG A 71 6.55 8.66 -9.21
N ALA A 72 7.09 8.15 -8.10
CA ALA A 72 8.07 8.85 -7.27
C ALA A 72 9.39 9.13 -8.03
N PHE A 73 9.87 8.19 -8.84
CA PHE A 73 11.00 8.39 -9.72
C PHE A 73 10.78 9.56 -10.71
N ARG A 74 9.57 9.67 -11.25
CA ARG A 74 9.19 10.69 -12.26
C ARG A 74 8.68 11.99 -11.65
N ALA A 75 8.31 12.01 -10.40
CA ALA A 75 7.72 13.18 -9.74
C ALA A 75 8.72 14.34 -9.66
N ARG A 76 8.22 15.54 -9.79
CA ARG A 76 8.98 16.78 -9.58
C ARG A 76 8.71 17.37 -8.18
N GLU A 77 7.51 17.16 -7.65
CA GLU A 77 7.02 17.76 -6.41
C GLU A 77 6.89 16.70 -5.31
N TRP A 78 7.46 17.00 -4.15
CA TRP A 78 7.50 16.08 -3.01
C TRP A 78 6.13 15.88 -2.35
N HIS A 79 5.32 16.95 -2.24
CA HIS A 79 4.04 16.86 -1.56
C HIS A 79 3.13 15.76 -2.12
N ILE A 80 3.22 15.46 -3.42
CA ILE A 80 2.44 14.39 -4.07
C ILE A 80 2.75 13.01 -3.47
N LEU A 81 3.97 12.84 -2.96
CA LEU A 81 4.51 11.55 -2.54
C LEU A 81 4.46 11.31 -1.03
N LYS A 82 4.50 12.37 -0.23
CA LYS A 82 4.77 12.30 1.22
C LYS A 82 3.85 11.34 1.97
N VAL A 83 2.56 11.33 1.65
CA VAL A 83 1.56 10.45 2.29
C VAL A 83 1.84 8.98 1.98
N GLY A 84 2.19 8.68 0.73
CA GLY A 84 2.55 7.31 0.33
C GLY A 84 3.81 6.81 1.02
N PHE A 85 4.84 7.66 1.19
CA PHE A 85 6.05 7.27 1.93
C PHE A 85 5.76 6.89 3.38
N VAL A 86 4.86 7.60 4.07
CA VAL A 86 4.45 7.24 5.44
C VAL A 86 3.77 5.87 5.47
N SER A 87 2.82 5.64 4.56
CA SER A 87 2.07 4.38 4.49
C SER A 87 2.99 3.20 4.14
N VAL A 88 3.89 3.36 3.16
CA VAL A 88 4.86 2.33 2.76
C VAL A 88 5.87 2.05 3.88
N GLY A 89 6.33 3.09 4.59
CA GLY A 89 7.24 2.94 5.71
C GLY A 89 6.65 2.08 6.82
N LEU A 90 5.40 2.32 7.19
CA LEU A 90 4.70 1.53 8.20
C LEU A 90 4.44 0.10 7.71
N PHE A 91 3.98 -0.06 6.47
CA PHE A 91 3.84 -1.39 5.84
C PHE A 91 5.15 -2.18 5.92
N ALA A 92 6.26 -1.59 5.50
CA ALA A 92 7.57 -2.26 5.50
C ALA A 92 8.03 -2.62 6.93
N ALA A 93 7.79 -1.74 7.91
CA ALA A 93 8.10 -2.02 9.30
C ALA A 93 7.31 -3.20 9.85
N LEU A 94 5.99 -3.25 9.58
CA LEU A 94 5.14 -4.37 9.99
C LEU A 94 5.55 -5.68 9.32
N MET A 95 5.93 -5.65 8.03
CA MET A 95 6.46 -6.83 7.34
C MET A 95 7.76 -7.33 7.96
N GLY A 96 8.68 -6.42 8.34
CA GLY A 96 9.89 -6.75 9.09
C GLY A 96 9.59 -7.40 10.45
N VAL A 97 8.64 -6.83 11.20
CA VAL A 97 8.19 -7.39 12.50
C VAL A 97 7.58 -8.78 12.29
N ALA A 98 6.69 -8.97 11.30
CA ALA A 98 6.10 -10.26 10.99
C ALA A 98 7.18 -11.30 10.62
N THR A 99 8.23 -10.89 9.91
CA THR A 99 9.36 -11.76 9.56
C THR A 99 10.12 -12.23 10.81
N VAL A 100 10.38 -11.33 11.77
CA VAL A 100 11.04 -11.69 13.03
C VAL A 100 10.19 -12.64 13.86
N ILE A 101 8.89 -12.36 14.01
CA ILE A 101 7.97 -13.19 14.80
C ILE A 101 7.84 -14.61 14.23
N HIS A 102 7.92 -14.75 12.91
CA HIS A 102 7.69 -16.02 12.20
C HIS A 102 8.94 -16.53 11.47
N TRP A 103 10.12 -16.21 12.01
CA TRP A 103 11.40 -16.51 11.37
C TRP A 103 11.51 -17.98 10.92
N ASP A 104 11.00 -18.91 11.73
CA ASP A 104 11.01 -20.35 11.48
C ASP A 104 10.12 -20.82 10.31
N LYS A 105 9.23 -19.94 9.80
CA LYS A 105 8.32 -20.25 8.68
C LYS A 105 8.92 -19.95 7.32
N PHE A 106 10.06 -19.28 7.29
CA PHE A 106 10.72 -18.87 6.05
C PHE A 106 11.71 -19.92 5.56
N ASN A 107 11.89 -20.01 4.24
CA ASN A 107 12.85 -20.88 3.60
C ASN A 107 14.23 -20.21 3.55
N HIS A 108 15.04 -20.44 4.58
CA HIS A 108 16.37 -19.82 4.73
C HIS A 108 17.39 -20.28 3.67
N ASP A 109 17.16 -21.42 3.02
CA ASP A 109 18.04 -21.93 1.96
C ASP A 109 17.75 -21.24 0.62
N HIS A 110 16.66 -20.48 0.53
CA HIS A 110 16.23 -19.84 -0.71
C HIS A 110 16.66 -18.36 -0.77
N VAL A 111 17.26 -17.96 -1.88
CA VAL A 111 17.73 -16.57 -2.10
C VAL A 111 16.61 -15.53 -1.94
N ALA A 112 15.36 -15.88 -2.29
CA ALA A 112 14.22 -15.00 -2.15
C ALA A 112 13.95 -14.61 -0.69
N PHE A 113 14.25 -15.50 0.29
CA PHE A 113 14.15 -15.16 1.71
C PHE A 113 15.15 -14.04 2.09
N TRP A 114 16.40 -14.16 1.70
CA TRP A 114 17.42 -13.18 2.04
C TRP A 114 17.15 -11.83 1.38
N LEU A 115 16.65 -11.84 0.15
CA LEU A 115 16.21 -10.62 -0.53
C LEU A 115 15.01 -9.98 0.19
N TRP A 116 14.03 -10.79 0.59
CA TRP A 116 12.88 -10.38 1.41
C TRP A 116 13.32 -9.75 2.72
N ALA A 117 14.15 -10.46 3.50
CA ALA A 117 14.64 -10.00 4.80
C ALA A 117 15.42 -8.68 4.67
N PHE A 118 16.33 -8.60 3.69
CA PHE A 118 17.06 -7.36 3.41
C PHE A 118 16.12 -6.19 3.12
N LEU A 119 15.13 -6.39 2.23
CA LEU A 119 14.18 -5.35 1.88
C LEU A 119 13.40 -4.87 3.09
N TYR A 120 12.81 -5.76 3.87
CA TYR A 120 11.94 -5.37 4.99
C TYR A 120 12.67 -4.94 6.25
N PHE A 121 13.95 -5.26 6.40
CA PHE A 121 14.78 -4.70 7.47
C PHE A 121 15.42 -3.36 7.08
N ALA A 122 15.76 -3.15 5.81
CA ALA A 122 16.35 -1.90 5.36
C ALA A 122 15.28 -0.83 5.02
N ALA A 123 14.16 -1.23 4.39
CA ALA A 123 13.17 -0.29 3.87
C ALA A 123 12.57 0.67 4.92
N PRO A 124 12.22 0.28 6.15
CA PRO A 124 11.66 1.22 7.12
C PRO A 124 12.60 2.39 7.41
N PHE A 125 13.89 2.11 7.57
CA PHE A 125 14.91 3.14 7.83
C PHE A 125 15.17 4.00 6.59
N LEU A 126 15.29 3.36 5.44
CA LEU A 126 15.52 4.05 4.18
C LEU A 126 14.35 4.99 3.84
N VAL A 127 13.11 4.51 3.96
CA VAL A 127 11.90 5.31 3.73
C VAL A 127 11.81 6.47 4.72
N ALA A 128 12.16 6.25 6.00
CA ALA A 128 12.20 7.31 7.00
C ALA A 128 13.25 8.38 6.64
N VAL A 129 14.44 7.99 6.22
CA VAL A 129 15.50 8.94 5.77
C VAL A 129 15.02 9.73 4.55
N LEU A 130 14.45 9.05 3.55
CA LEU A 130 13.92 9.72 2.35
C LEU A 130 12.80 10.70 2.70
N TYR A 131 11.89 10.32 3.59
CA TYR A 131 10.82 11.20 4.06
C TYR A 131 11.37 12.41 4.80
N LEU A 132 12.25 12.22 5.78
CA LEU A 132 12.80 13.28 6.62
C LEU A 132 13.68 14.26 5.84
N THR A 133 14.37 13.82 4.81
CA THR A 133 15.18 14.69 3.95
C THR A 133 14.32 15.50 2.98
N ASN A 134 13.35 14.86 2.30
CA ASN A 134 12.50 15.55 1.34
C ASN A 134 11.48 16.51 2.00
N ARG A 135 10.97 16.21 3.21
CA ARG A 135 10.02 17.13 3.91
C ARG A 135 10.60 18.52 4.13
N ARG A 136 11.92 18.70 4.01
CA ARG A 136 12.59 20.00 4.14
C ARG A 136 12.39 20.86 2.90
N THR A 137 12.11 20.27 1.75
CA THR A 137 11.84 20.98 0.48
C THR A 137 10.36 21.31 0.31
N GLU A 138 9.47 20.71 1.10
CA GLU A 138 8.01 20.83 0.97
C GLU A 138 7.55 22.28 1.03
N ARG A 139 6.77 22.70 0.01
CA ARG A 139 6.11 24.00 -0.01
C ARG A 139 4.70 23.96 0.59
N PRO A 140 4.20 25.03 1.19
CA PRO A 140 2.80 25.16 1.58
C PRO A 140 1.86 25.05 0.36
N ALA A 141 0.60 24.66 0.62
CA ALA A 141 -0.44 24.71 -0.40
C ALA A 141 -0.72 26.18 -0.81
N THR A 142 -1.01 26.39 -2.09
CA THR A 142 -1.40 27.70 -2.63
C THR A 142 -2.93 27.79 -2.76
N PRO A 143 -3.53 29.02 -2.73
CA PRO A 143 -4.98 29.18 -2.76
C PRO A 143 -5.66 28.70 -4.04
N ASP A 144 -4.93 28.58 -5.13
CA ASP A 144 -5.38 28.16 -6.46
C ASP A 144 -5.34 26.64 -6.66
N GLU A 145 -4.77 25.90 -5.69
CA GLU A 145 -4.71 24.42 -5.79
C GLU A 145 -6.09 23.79 -5.56
N LEU A 146 -6.46 22.85 -6.42
CA LEU A 146 -7.69 22.08 -6.27
C LEU A 146 -7.62 21.20 -5.02
N LEU A 147 -8.59 21.37 -4.13
CA LEU A 147 -8.68 20.61 -2.89
C LEU A 147 -9.75 19.52 -2.98
N VAL A 148 -9.52 18.41 -2.30
CA VAL A 148 -10.53 17.37 -2.08
C VAL A 148 -11.66 17.95 -1.21
N PRO A 149 -12.94 17.82 -1.62
CA PRO A 149 -14.06 18.31 -0.83
C PRO A 149 -14.09 17.74 0.59
N PRO A 150 -14.51 18.52 1.61
CA PRO A 150 -14.50 18.05 3.01
C PRO A 150 -15.26 16.75 3.23
N THR A 151 -16.43 16.58 2.61
CA THR A 151 -17.23 15.35 2.70
C THR A 151 -16.46 14.15 2.15
N ALA A 152 -15.81 14.30 0.98
CA ALA A 152 -15.01 13.23 0.39
C ALA A 152 -13.82 12.87 1.29
N ARG A 153 -13.14 13.87 1.87
CA ARG A 153 -12.06 13.64 2.85
C ARG A 153 -12.53 12.83 4.05
N SER A 154 -13.71 13.16 4.58
CA SER A 154 -14.28 12.43 5.73
C SER A 154 -14.60 10.97 5.36
N VAL A 155 -15.16 10.71 4.18
CA VAL A 155 -15.46 9.34 3.72
C VAL A 155 -14.17 8.55 3.50
N ILE A 156 -13.22 9.11 2.76
CA ILE A 156 -11.93 8.44 2.48
C ILE A 156 -11.14 8.22 3.78
N GLY A 157 -11.15 9.19 4.67
CA GLY A 157 -10.54 9.07 5.99
C GLY A 157 -11.18 7.99 6.85
N ALA A 158 -12.52 7.91 6.89
CA ALA A 158 -13.25 6.86 7.60
C ALA A 158 -12.91 5.46 7.06
N LEU A 159 -12.88 5.29 5.74
CA LEU A 159 -12.44 4.04 5.11
C LEU A 159 -10.98 3.71 5.48
N GLY A 160 -10.11 4.72 5.53
CA GLY A 160 -8.73 4.58 5.99
C GLY A 160 -8.64 4.12 7.45
N VAL A 161 -9.44 4.70 8.36
CA VAL A 161 -9.53 4.27 9.77
C VAL A 161 -9.98 2.81 9.87
N ILE A 162 -11.04 2.44 9.13
CA ILE A 162 -11.56 1.07 9.13
C ILE A 162 -10.48 0.10 8.64
N ALA A 163 -9.81 0.42 7.54
CA ALA A 163 -8.74 -0.43 7.00
C ALA A 163 -7.57 -0.59 7.98
N VAL A 164 -7.12 0.50 8.60
CA VAL A 164 -6.02 0.48 9.58
C VAL A 164 -6.44 -0.28 10.85
N ALA A 165 -7.64 -0.06 11.36
CA ALA A 165 -8.13 -0.75 12.55
C ALA A 165 -8.26 -2.27 12.32
N PHE A 166 -8.78 -2.65 11.14
CA PHE A 166 -8.90 -4.05 10.77
C PHE A 166 -7.53 -4.69 10.48
N GLY A 167 -6.63 -3.93 9.84
CA GLY A 167 -5.24 -4.34 9.65
C GLY A 167 -4.51 -4.56 10.98
N ALA A 168 -4.68 -3.66 11.94
CA ALA A 168 -4.14 -3.80 13.30
C ALA A 168 -4.73 -5.01 14.02
N PHE A 169 -6.04 -5.28 13.87
CA PHE A 169 -6.68 -6.47 14.44
C PHE A 169 -6.07 -7.76 13.87
N LEU A 170 -5.94 -7.88 12.54
CA LEU A 170 -5.28 -9.03 11.88
C LEU A 170 -3.83 -9.21 12.35
N PHE A 171 -3.12 -8.11 12.55
CA PHE A 171 -1.71 -8.15 12.92
C PHE A 171 -1.49 -8.54 14.39
N LEU A 172 -2.27 -7.96 15.28
CA LEU A 172 -2.11 -8.14 16.73
C LEU A 172 -2.82 -9.38 17.28
N PHE A 173 -3.95 -9.77 16.67
CA PHE A 173 -4.80 -10.87 17.12
C PHE A 173 -5.06 -11.90 16.01
N PRO A 174 -3.99 -12.44 15.34
CA PRO A 174 -4.14 -13.30 14.16
C PRO A 174 -4.98 -14.54 14.42
N GLU A 175 -4.87 -15.17 15.60
CA GLU A 175 -5.62 -16.37 15.95
C GLU A 175 -7.13 -16.14 15.95
N ARG A 176 -7.59 -14.97 16.42
CA ARG A 176 -9.02 -14.60 16.40
C ARG A 176 -9.51 -14.23 15.00
N ALA A 177 -8.63 -13.65 14.20
CA ALA A 177 -8.94 -13.20 12.84
C ALA A 177 -9.09 -14.38 11.86
N ILE A 178 -8.27 -15.43 12.00
CA ILE A 178 -8.26 -16.62 11.14
C ILE A 178 -9.64 -17.28 11.09
N ASP A 179 -10.32 -17.41 12.22
CA ASP A 179 -11.62 -18.09 12.32
C ASP A 179 -12.74 -17.35 11.56
N THR A 180 -12.58 -16.05 11.35
CA THR A 180 -13.61 -15.20 10.75
C THR A 180 -13.27 -14.75 9.32
N TRP A 181 -12.04 -15.00 8.86
CA TRP A 181 -11.58 -14.51 7.54
C TRP A 181 -12.27 -15.25 6.38
N PRO A 182 -12.44 -14.63 5.19
CA PRO A 182 -13.09 -15.24 4.03
C PRO A 182 -12.44 -16.52 3.48
N TRP A 183 -11.14 -16.73 3.74
CA TRP A 183 -10.39 -17.92 3.34
C TRP A 183 -9.41 -18.35 4.43
N ALA A 184 -8.83 -19.53 4.28
CA ALA A 184 -7.88 -20.06 5.26
C ALA A 184 -6.62 -19.18 5.38
N LEU A 185 -6.23 -18.85 6.62
CA LEU A 185 -5.01 -18.11 6.93
C LEU A 185 -4.17 -18.88 7.95
N THR A 186 -2.89 -18.55 7.97
CA THR A 186 -1.97 -18.84 9.08
C THR A 186 -1.71 -17.56 9.88
N PRO A 187 -1.16 -17.63 11.10
CA PRO A 187 -0.78 -16.42 11.84
C PRO A 187 0.18 -15.49 11.09
N LEU A 188 1.11 -16.05 10.32
CA LEU A 188 2.00 -15.26 9.46
C LEU A 188 1.21 -14.52 8.36
N THR A 189 0.38 -15.24 7.61
CA THR A 189 -0.39 -14.64 6.51
C THR A 189 -1.42 -13.64 7.00
N ALA A 190 -2.03 -13.86 8.17
CA ALA A 190 -2.90 -12.87 8.80
C ALA A 190 -2.16 -11.55 9.10
N ARG A 191 -0.93 -11.62 9.65
CA ARG A 191 -0.09 -10.43 9.87
C ARG A 191 0.32 -9.75 8.57
N VAL A 192 0.64 -10.52 7.53
CA VAL A 192 0.95 -9.97 6.19
C VAL A 192 -0.25 -9.22 5.63
N LEU A 193 -1.46 -9.78 5.70
CA LEU A 193 -2.69 -9.11 5.26
C LEU A 193 -2.98 -7.88 6.12
N GLY A 194 -2.75 -7.96 7.43
CA GLY A 194 -2.84 -6.83 8.34
C GLY A 194 -1.94 -5.67 7.92
N ALA A 195 -0.69 -5.96 7.59
CA ALA A 195 0.26 -4.96 7.08
C ALA A 195 -0.21 -4.34 5.75
N ILE A 196 -0.80 -5.13 4.84
CA ILE A 196 -1.34 -4.62 3.57
C ILE A 196 -2.51 -3.64 3.82
N LEU A 197 -3.43 -3.97 4.74
CA LEU A 197 -4.57 -3.11 5.05
C LEU A 197 -4.15 -1.79 5.71
N VAL A 198 -3.01 -1.76 6.42
CA VAL A 198 -2.43 -0.52 6.98
C VAL A 198 -2.04 0.48 5.89
N LEU A 199 -1.86 0.08 4.64
CA LEU A 199 -1.71 1.02 3.50
C LEU A 199 -2.91 1.96 3.36
N GLY A 200 -4.08 1.63 3.91
CA GLY A 200 -5.23 2.53 4.06
C GLY A 200 -4.95 3.80 4.87
N LEU A 201 -3.82 3.86 5.61
CA LEU A 201 -3.32 5.07 6.26
C LEU A 201 -3.20 6.25 5.28
N ALA A 202 -2.96 5.99 3.99
CA ALA A 202 -2.96 7.00 2.94
C ALA A 202 -4.27 7.80 2.87
N GLY A 203 -5.41 7.20 3.21
CA GLY A 203 -6.69 7.90 3.31
C GLY A 203 -6.73 8.96 4.41
N LEU A 204 -6.08 8.69 5.55
CA LEU A 204 -5.94 9.65 6.64
C LEU A 204 -5.00 10.81 6.30
N GLY A 205 -4.02 10.57 5.43
CA GLY A 205 -3.10 11.59 4.95
C GLY A 205 -3.79 12.76 4.26
N MET A 206 -5.01 12.60 3.76
CA MET A 206 -5.79 13.68 3.15
C MET A 206 -6.27 14.76 4.15
N PHE A 207 -6.24 14.46 5.44
CA PHE A 207 -6.47 15.49 6.48
C PHE A 207 -5.24 16.35 6.70
N ALA A 208 -4.04 15.79 6.54
CA ALA A 208 -2.78 16.52 6.62
C ALA A 208 -2.48 17.29 5.33
N ASP A 209 -2.87 16.76 4.18
CA ASP A 209 -2.71 17.41 2.88
C ASP A 209 -3.93 17.17 1.98
N PRO A 210 -4.87 18.12 1.90
CA PRO A 210 -6.10 17.97 1.14
C PRO A 210 -5.94 18.24 -0.36
N ARG A 211 -4.75 18.49 -0.89
CA ARG A 211 -4.52 18.77 -2.31
C ARG A 211 -4.93 17.58 -3.18
N TRP A 212 -5.64 17.88 -4.27
CA TRP A 212 -6.03 16.83 -5.22
C TRP A 212 -4.83 16.12 -5.83
N SER A 213 -3.74 16.82 -6.10
CA SER A 213 -2.50 16.25 -6.63
C SER A 213 -1.95 15.12 -5.74
N THR A 214 -1.96 15.31 -4.41
CA THR A 214 -1.56 14.29 -3.42
C THR A 214 -2.56 13.13 -3.38
N ALA A 215 -3.86 13.45 -3.28
CA ALA A 215 -4.94 12.46 -3.19
C ALA A 215 -5.03 11.60 -4.44
N ARG A 216 -4.85 12.20 -5.62
CA ARG A 216 -4.94 11.53 -6.93
C ARG A 216 -3.98 10.35 -7.04
N LEU A 217 -2.72 10.53 -6.66
CA LEU A 217 -1.74 9.45 -6.72
C LEU A 217 -2.12 8.31 -5.78
N MET A 218 -2.54 8.62 -4.54
CA MET A 218 -2.96 7.60 -3.57
C MET A 218 -4.18 6.82 -4.07
N LEU A 219 -5.17 7.51 -4.64
CA LEU A 219 -6.35 6.88 -5.24
C LEU A 219 -5.99 6.00 -6.44
N GLN A 220 -5.07 6.42 -7.30
CA GLN A 220 -4.60 5.59 -8.43
C GLN A 220 -3.95 4.28 -7.96
N VAL A 221 -3.10 4.35 -6.90
CA VAL A 221 -2.51 3.17 -6.29
C VAL A 221 -3.59 2.26 -5.72
N GLN A 222 -4.55 2.81 -4.97
CA GLN A 222 -5.62 2.04 -4.35
C GLN A 222 -6.57 1.41 -5.38
N ILE A 223 -6.96 2.14 -6.42
CA ILE A 223 -7.77 1.61 -7.53
C ILE A 223 -7.07 0.40 -8.16
N MET A 224 -5.77 0.50 -8.45
CA MET A 224 -5.01 -0.60 -9.02
C MET A 224 -4.96 -1.81 -8.07
N MET A 225 -4.66 -1.58 -6.79
CA MET A 225 -4.63 -2.65 -5.79
C MET A 225 -6.00 -3.33 -5.64
N MET A 226 -7.07 -2.55 -5.48
CA MET A 226 -8.43 -3.10 -5.36
C MET A 226 -8.87 -3.87 -6.60
N GLY A 227 -8.57 -3.36 -7.80
CA GLY A 227 -8.84 -4.05 -9.05
C GLY A 227 -8.15 -5.42 -9.12
N LEU A 228 -6.86 -5.46 -8.73
CA LEU A 228 -6.11 -6.72 -8.66
C LEU A 228 -6.67 -7.67 -7.59
N ILE A 229 -7.05 -7.17 -6.41
CA ILE A 229 -7.67 -7.99 -5.36
C ILE A 229 -8.97 -8.61 -5.86
N LEU A 230 -9.81 -7.85 -6.57
CA LEU A 230 -11.06 -8.35 -7.15
C LEU A 230 -10.81 -9.39 -8.26
N VAL A 231 -9.84 -9.15 -9.14
CA VAL A 231 -9.40 -10.16 -10.12
C VAL A 231 -8.86 -11.40 -9.43
N GLY A 232 -8.09 -11.23 -8.34
CA GLY A 232 -7.61 -12.33 -7.49
C GLY A 232 -8.78 -13.14 -6.90
N ALA A 233 -9.79 -12.47 -6.37
CA ALA A 233 -10.98 -13.12 -5.80
C ALA A 233 -11.77 -13.93 -6.86
N VAL A 234 -11.82 -13.45 -8.11
CA VAL A 234 -12.39 -14.23 -9.22
C VAL A 234 -11.52 -15.44 -9.58
N ARG A 235 -10.19 -15.26 -9.64
CA ARG A 235 -9.25 -16.35 -9.98
C ARG A 235 -9.16 -17.44 -8.92
N ALA A 236 -9.35 -17.07 -7.66
CA ALA A 236 -9.28 -17.95 -6.49
C ALA A 236 -10.65 -18.06 -5.80
N HIS A 237 -11.75 -18.07 -6.58
CA HIS A 237 -13.10 -18.11 -6.02
C HIS A 237 -13.36 -19.36 -5.16
N ASP A 238 -12.70 -20.48 -5.47
CA ASP A 238 -12.80 -21.72 -4.70
C ASP A 238 -12.13 -21.62 -3.31
N ASP A 239 -11.25 -20.64 -3.10
CA ASP A 239 -10.64 -20.40 -1.79
C ASP A 239 -11.61 -19.70 -0.84
N LEU A 240 -12.63 -18.99 -1.38
CA LEU A 240 -13.53 -18.14 -0.62
C LEU A 240 -14.68 -18.94 -0.02
N ASP A 241 -14.83 -18.89 1.30
CA ASP A 241 -15.95 -19.53 2.00
C ASP A 241 -17.22 -18.67 1.86
N ALA A 242 -18.05 -19.00 0.87
CA ALA A 242 -19.31 -18.29 0.59
C ALA A 242 -20.36 -18.39 1.71
N SER A 243 -20.21 -19.34 2.64
CA SER A 243 -21.09 -19.47 3.80
C SER A 243 -20.85 -18.38 4.86
N ARG A 244 -19.68 -17.72 4.81
CA ARG A 244 -19.30 -16.68 5.78
C ARG A 244 -19.78 -15.30 5.33
N PRO A 245 -20.56 -14.56 6.14
CA PRO A 245 -20.98 -13.19 5.80
C PRO A 245 -19.82 -12.24 5.48
N ILE A 246 -18.68 -12.41 6.11
CA ILE A 246 -17.47 -11.62 5.90
C ILE A 246 -16.96 -11.74 4.45
N THR A 247 -17.18 -12.85 3.76
CA THR A 247 -16.82 -13.04 2.36
C THR A 247 -17.57 -12.06 1.46
N TRP A 248 -18.87 -11.92 1.69
CA TRP A 248 -19.70 -10.99 0.93
C TRP A 248 -19.40 -9.53 1.27
N LEU A 249 -19.08 -9.25 2.55
CA LEU A 249 -18.60 -7.93 2.97
C LEU A 249 -17.25 -7.59 2.32
N PHE A 250 -16.34 -8.56 2.22
CA PHE A 250 -15.05 -8.39 1.55
C PHE A 250 -15.25 -8.10 0.05
N VAL A 251 -15.91 -8.98 -0.69
CA VAL A 251 -16.11 -8.82 -2.14
C VAL A 251 -16.94 -7.57 -2.44
N GLY A 252 -18.09 -7.40 -1.76
CA GLY A 252 -18.98 -6.26 -1.96
C GLY A 252 -18.35 -4.94 -1.54
N GLY A 253 -17.67 -4.91 -0.39
CA GLY A 253 -16.98 -3.72 0.12
C GLY A 253 -15.84 -3.27 -0.80
N PHE A 254 -14.99 -4.20 -1.26
CA PHE A 254 -13.93 -3.87 -2.22
C PHE A 254 -14.51 -3.42 -3.57
N SER A 255 -15.58 -4.07 -4.07
CA SER A 255 -16.23 -3.67 -5.33
C SER A 255 -16.85 -2.28 -5.23
N ALA A 256 -17.60 -2.00 -4.18
CA ALA A 256 -18.24 -0.69 -3.97
C ALA A 256 -17.19 0.43 -3.84
N THR A 257 -16.13 0.18 -3.06
CA THR A 257 -15.04 1.15 -2.86
C THR A 257 -14.26 1.37 -4.16
N PHE A 258 -14.01 0.33 -4.94
CA PHE A 258 -13.34 0.40 -6.23
C PHE A 258 -14.12 1.26 -7.23
N ILE A 259 -15.43 1.01 -7.38
CA ILE A 259 -16.30 1.78 -8.27
C ILE A 259 -16.37 3.24 -7.80
N ALA A 260 -16.57 3.47 -6.50
CA ALA A 260 -16.65 4.82 -5.94
C ALA A 260 -15.32 5.59 -6.13
N ALA A 261 -14.17 4.94 -5.94
CA ALA A 261 -12.87 5.55 -6.13
C ALA A 261 -12.61 5.95 -7.60
N ILE A 262 -13.02 5.11 -8.56
CA ILE A 262 -12.94 5.44 -9.99
C ILE A 262 -13.83 6.63 -10.30
N ALA A 263 -15.12 6.59 -9.93
CA ALA A 263 -16.08 7.66 -10.20
C ALA A 263 -15.63 8.99 -9.59
N PHE A 264 -15.13 8.96 -8.36
CA PHE A 264 -14.61 10.13 -7.68
C PHE A 264 -13.36 10.69 -8.39
N THR A 265 -12.42 9.81 -8.78
CA THR A 265 -11.21 10.23 -9.50
C THR A 265 -11.54 10.89 -10.84
N LEU A 266 -12.46 10.32 -11.62
CA LEU A 266 -12.90 10.89 -12.90
C LEU A 266 -13.57 12.26 -12.71
N THR A 267 -14.41 12.40 -11.68
CA THR A 267 -15.08 13.67 -11.35
C THR A 267 -14.08 14.76 -10.97
N MET A 268 -13.09 14.43 -10.12
CA MET A 268 -12.08 15.39 -9.70
C MET A 268 -11.11 15.75 -10.84
N ASP A 269 -10.76 14.78 -11.69
CA ASP A 269 -9.92 15.04 -12.88
C ASP A 269 -10.64 15.91 -13.91
N ALA A 270 -11.97 15.81 -14.03
CA ALA A 270 -12.75 16.71 -14.86
C ALA A 270 -12.72 18.14 -14.34
N ARG A 271 -12.85 18.33 -13.00
CA ARG A 271 -12.74 19.64 -12.35
C ARG A 271 -11.35 20.27 -12.47
N ALA A 272 -10.30 19.44 -12.49
CA ALA A 272 -8.92 19.91 -12.61
C ALA A 272 -8.56 20.40 -14.03
N ARG A 273 -9.39 20.12 -15.03
CA ARG A 273 -9.19 20.51 -16.45
C ARG A 273 -10.03 21.70 -16.88
N GLY A 274 -11.09 22.02 -16.15
CA GLY A 274 -11.96 23.18 -16.37
C GLY A 274 -11.54 24.38 -15.55
#